data_1d19a25ca37877d6bf21468afb4f5bc6
#
_entry.id   1d19a25ca37877d6bf21468afb4f5bc6
#
_cell.length_a   1.000
_cell.length_b   1.000
_cell.length_c   1.000
_cell.angle_alpha   90.00
_cell.angle_beta   90.00
_cell.angle_gamma   90.00
#
_symmetry.space_group_name_H-M   'P 1'
#
loop_
_entity.id
_entity.type
_entity.pdbx_description
1 polymer ?
#
loop_
_entity_poly.entity_id
_entity_poly.type
_entity_poly.pdbx_seq_one_letter_code
_entity_poly.pdbx_strand_id
1 'polypeptide(L)'
;MAKFQPRAQTDGSDDGLKEKMIAVNRVTKVVKGGRTLSFAALTVVGDGDGRIGMGKGKAKEVPVAVQKAMESARRNMVKVQLRNGTIQHNVVGEHGAAHVIMAPAPAGTGVIAGGPMRAVFEVMGVTDIVTKSHGSTNPYNMVRATLDALKRCSTPAQVAAKRGKTVEEIFN
;
A
#
# COMPACT_ATOMS: atom_id res chain seq x y z
N MET A 1 -14.81 0.04 -27.49
CA MET A 1 -14.14 -0.26 -26.18
C MET A 1 -13.68 1.04 -25.57
N ALA A 2 -14.44 1.60 -24.62
CA ALA A 2 -14.12 2.86 -23.97
C ALA A 2 -13.05 2.63 -22.90
N LYS A 3 -11.89 3.26 -23.05
CA LYS A 3 -10.82 3.30 -22.03
C LYS A 3 -11.30 4.13 -20.85
N PHE A 4 -11.62 3.47 -19.75
CA PHE A 4 -11.91 4.12 -18.48
C PHE A 4 -10.60 4.69 -17.92
N GLN A 5 -10.42 6.01 -17.98
CA GLN A 5 -9.36 6.70 -17.28
C GLN A 5 -9.84 6.99 -15.85
N PRO A 6 -9.19 6.50 -14.81
CA PRO A 6 -9.52 6.88 -13.44
C PRO A 6 -8.97 8.27 -13.14
N ARG A 7 -9.81 9.29 -13.34
CA ARG A 7 -9.56 10.64 -12.87
C ARG A 7 -10.43 10.86 -11.64
N ALA A 8 -9.87 10.61 -10.46
CA ALA A 8 -10.45 11.04 -9.20
C ALA A 8 -9.34 11.24 -8.18
N GLN A 9 -8.65 12.38 -8.28
CA GLN A 9 -8.10 13.04 -7.12
C GLN A 9 -9.30 13.70 -6.42
N THR A 10 -9.79 13.11 -5.36
CA THR A 10 -10.65 13.79 -4.41
C THR A 10 -9.74 14.40 -3.36
N ASP A 11 -9.33 15.64 -3.59
CA ASP A 11 -8.85 16.53 -2.53
C ASP A 11 -10.03 16.75 -1.57
N GLY A 12 -9.99 16.11 -0.44
CA GLY A 12 -11.06 16.19 0.53
C GLY A 12 -10.65 15.68 1.89
N SER A 13 -9.85 16.43 2.57
CA SER A 13 -9.84 16.69 4.02
C SER A 13 -8.49 17.26 4.46
N ASP A 14 -8.56 18.26 5.32
CA ASP A 14 -7.55 19.17 5.83
C ASP A 14 -6.45 18.50 6.71
N ASP A 15 -6.30 17.18 6.67
CA ASP A 15 -5.41 16.42 7.54
C ASP A 15 -4.04 16.12 6.90
N GLY A 16 -3.72 16.68 5.73
CA GLY A 16 -2.46 16.41 5.01
C GLY A 16 -2.32 14.96 4.52
N LEU A 17 -3.37 14.14 4.63
CA LEU A 17 -3.37 12.75 4.23
C LEU A 17 -3.60 12.62 2.71
N LYS A 18 -2.72 11.87 2.05
CA LYS A 18 -2.87 11.49 0.64
C LYS A 18 -3.69 10.23 0.54
N GLU A 19 -4.74 10.26 -0.26
CA GLU A 19 -5.63 9.14 -0.47
C GLU A 19 -5.57 8.65 -1.91
N LYS A 20 -5.54 7.33 -2.12
CA LYS A 20 -5.54 6.76 -3.46
C LYS A 20 -6.42 5.52 -3.52
N MET A 21 -7.35 5.54 -4.48
CA MET A 21 -8.15 4.37 -4.80
C MET A 21 -7.38 3.44 -5.73
N ILE A 22 -7.30 2.15 -5.37
CA ILE A 22 -6.57 1.13 -6.12
C ILE A 22 -7.51 0.38 -7.05
N ALA A 23 -8.64 -0.10 -6.54
CA ALA A 23 -9.59 -0.89 -7.30
C ALA A 23 -11.01 -0.75 -6.78
N VAL A 24 -11.97 -0.78 -7.69
CA VAL A 24 -13.40 -0.93 -7.40
C VAL A 24 -13.94 -2.09 -8.23
N ASN A 25 -14.48 -3.08 -7.55
CA ASN A 25 -15.05 -4.28 -8.17
C ASN A 25 -16.54 -4.38 -7.88
N ARG A 26 -17.34 -4.66 -8.90
CA ARG A 26 -18.75 -5.02 -8.70
C ARG A 26 -18.83 -6.47 -8.24
N VAL A 27 -19.46 -6.71 -7.11
CA VAL A 27 -19.61 -8.02 -6.48
C VAL A 27 -21.08 -8.38 -6.35
N THR A 28 -21.38 -9.65 -6.38
CA THR A 28 -22.74 -10.16 -6.36
C THR A 28 -22.92 -11.16 -5.23
N LYS A 29 -24.04 -11.05 -4.52
CA LYS A 29 -24.54 -12.08 -3.61
C LYS A 29 -25.76 -12.71 -4.23
N VAL A 30 -25.71 -14.01 -4.46
CA VAL A 30 -26.86 -14.77 -4.95
C VAL A 30 -27.72 -15.18 -3.76
N VAL A 31 -29.02 -14.90 -3.83
CA VAL A 31 -30.03 -15.21 -2.82
C VAL A 31 -31.22 -15.90 -3.45
N LYS A 32 -32.09 -16.52 -2.66
CA LYS A 32 -33.40 -17.02 -3.13
C LYS A 32 -34.16 -15.83 -3.73
N GLY A 33 -34.52 -15.88 -5.00
CA GLY A 33 -35.21 -14.78 -5.72
C GLY A 33 -34.31 -13.84 -6.53
N GLY A 34 -32.99 -14.04 -6.59
CA GLY A 34 -32.14 -13.26 -7.51
C GLY A 34 -30.74 -12.94 -7.03
N ARG A 35 -30.20 -11.84 -7.58
CA ARG A 35 -28.82 -11.40 -7.33
C ARG A 35 -28.82 -10.01 -6.71
N THR A 36 -28.20 -9.85 -5.55
CA THR A 36 -27.96 -8.55 -4.93
C THR A 36 -26.58 -8.05 -5.34
N LEU A 37 -26.55 -6.94 -6.08
CA LEU A 37 -25.31 -6.28 -6.52
C LEU A 37 -24.79 -5.33 -5.47
N SER A 38 -23.47 -5.24 -5.33
CA SER A 38 -22.75 -4.26 -4.50
C SER A 38 -21.39 -3.96 -5.10
N PHE A 39 -20.73 -2.92 -4.58
CA PHE A 39 -19.37 -2.54 -4.98
C PHE A 39 -18.43 -2.75 -3.80
N ALA A 40 -17.24 -3.27 -4.11
CA ALA A 40 -16.15 -3.40 -3.15
C ALA A 40 -15.01 -2.48 -3.61
N ALA A 41 -14.65 -1.50 -2.76
CA ALA A 41 -13.54 -0.60 -2.99
C ALA A 41 -12.33 -1.02 -2.16
N LEU A 42 -11.13 -0.84 -2.73
CA LEU A 42 -9.84 -0.99 -2.09
C LEU A 42 -9.12 0.35 -2.18
N THR A 43 -8.76 0.92 -1.04
CA THR A 43 -8.08 2.22 -0.93
C THR A 43 -6.86 2.14 -0.04
N VAL A 44 -5.92 3.04 -0.27
CA VAL A 44 -4.77 3.29 0.59
C VAL A 44 -4.74 4.76 0.97
N VAL A 45 -4.30 5.03 2.18
CA VAL A 45 -4.16 6.39 2.75
C VAL A 45 -2.80 6.49 3.40
N GLY A 46 -2.10 7.59 3.19
CA GLY A 46 -0.78 7.84 3.79
C GLY A 46 -0.55 9.33 4.03
N ASP A 47 0.40 9.64 4.89
CA ASP A 47 0.76 11.02 5.26
C ASP A 47 1.92 11.60 4.43
N GLY A 48 2.51 10.79 3.54
CA GLY A 48 3.70 11.20 2.78
C GLY A 48 5.01 11.18 3.60
N ASP A 49 4.95 10.75 4.87
CA ASP A 49 6.11 10.65 5.79
C ASP A 49 6.23 9.25 6.43
N GLY A 50 5.97 8.23 5.64
CA GLY A 50 6.13 6.84 6.04
C GLY A 50 4.95 6.21 6.76
N ARG A 51 3.84 6.91 7.00
CA ARG A 51 2.61 6.29 7.49
C ARG A 51 1.76 5.82 6.33
N ILE A 52 1.24 4.62 6.43
CA ILE A 52 0.41 4.01 5.40
C ILE A 52 -0.69 3.15 6.02
N GLY A 53 -1.89 3.29 5.53
CA GLY A 53 -3.02 2.44 5.88
C GLY A 53 -3.70 1.88 4.64
N MET A 54 -4.28 0.69 4.78
CA MET A 54 -5.08 0.06 3.75
C MET A 54 -6.49 -0.20 4.28
N GLY A 55 -7.48 0.12 3.47
CA GLY A 55 -8.88 -0.13 3.80
C GLY A 55 -9.64 -0.81 2.68
N LYS A 56 -10.67 -1.57 3.08
CA LYS A 56 -11.63 -2.21 2.19
C LYS A 56 -13.03 -1.82 2.63
N GLY A 57 -13.80 -1.28 1.70
CA GLY A 57 -15.21 -0.92 1.90
C GLY A 57 -16.14 -1.66 0.95
N LYS A 58 -17.35 -1.94 1.39
CA LYS A 58 -18.41 -2.55 0.58
C LYS A 58 -19.72 -1.79 0.78
N ALA A 59 -20.39 -1.42 -0.32
CA ALA A 59 -21.70 -0.75 -0.30
C ALA A 59 -22.47 -1.01 -1.60
N LYS A 60 -23.74 -0.60 -1.63
CA LYS A 60 -24.58 -0.64 -2.84
C LYS A 60 -24.13 0.39 -3.88
N GLU A 61 -23.55 1.51 -3.44
CA GLU A 61 -23.06 2.62 -4.25
C GLU A 61 -21.53 2.74 -4.15
N VAL A 62 -20.89 3.17 -5.24
CA VAL A 62 -19.43 3.32 -5.31
C VAL A 62 -18.91 4.37 -4.32
N PRO A 63 -19.48 5.63 -4.24
CA PRO A 63 -18.98 6.66 -3.33
C PRO A 63 -18.98 6.18 -1.87
N VAL A 64 -20.07 5.56 -1.43
CA VAL A 64 -20.22 5.02 -0.08
C VAL A 64 -19.23 3.90 0.20
N ALA A 65 -18.95 3.03 -0.79
CA ALA A 65 -17.96 1.98 -0.65
C ALA A 65 -16.54 2.54 -0.49
N VAL A 66 -16.19 3.59 -1.26
CA VAL A 66 -14.90 4.28 -1.20
C VAL A 66 -14.73 4.98 0.14
N GLN A 67 -15.72 5.74 0.60
CA GLN A 67 -15.70 6.43 1.90
C GLN A 67 -15.44 5.43 3.05
N LYS A 68 -16.17 4.32 3.10
CA LYS A 68 -15.97 3.26 4.10
C LYS A 68 -14.57 2.65 4.03
N ALA A 69 -14.03 2.50 2.81
CA ALA A 69 -12.68 1.99 2.64
C ALA A 69 -11.64 2.99 3.17
N MET A 70 -11.77 4.28 2.87
CA MET A 70 -10.90 5.35 3.39
C MET A 70 -10.91 5.44 4.91
N GLU A 71 -12.08 5.44 5.54
CA GLU A 71 -12.22 5.41 6.99
C GLU A 71 -11.53 4.19 7.63
N SER A 72 -11.70 3.01 6.99
CA SER A 72 -11.01 1.80 7.43
C SER A 72 -9.49 1.90 7.27
N ALA A 73 -8.99 2.52 6.19
CA ALA A 73 -7.58 2.74 5.96
C ALA A 73 -6.98 3.69 7.00
N ARG A 74 -7.62 4.82 7.29
CA ARG A 74 -7.19 5.79 8.32
C ARG A 74 -7.06 5.15 9.70
N ARG A 75 -7.97 4.26 10.10
CA ARG A 75 -7.92 3.55 11.39
C ARG A 75 -6.78 2.55 11.50
N ASN A 76 -6.32 2.01 10.37
CA ASN A 76 -5.32 0.93 10.31
C ASN A 76 -3.95 1.42 9.81
N MET A 77 -3.60 2.68 10.03
CA MET A 77 -2.31 3.23 9.62
C MET A 77 -1.16 2.67 10.45
N VAL A 78 -0.09 2.31 9.77
CA VAL A 78 1.17 1.81 10.35
C VAL A 78 2.29 2.73 9.93
N LYS A 79 3.20 3.05 10.85
CA LYS A 79 4.40 3.83 10.55
C LYS A 79 5.54 2.91 10.13
N VAL A 80 6.16 3.24 9.00
CA VAL A 80 7.37 2.60 8.46
C VAL A 80 8.46 3.65 8.39
N GLN A 81 9.67 3.31 8.81
CA GLN A 81 10.78 4.24 8.77
C GLN A 81 11.45 4.21 7.40
N LEU A 82 11.37 5.32 6.68
CA LEU A 82 12.06 5.54 5.42
C LEU A 82 13.48 6.09 5.66
N ARG A 83 14.35 5.89 4.67
CA ARG A 83 15.71 6.45 4.63
C ARG A 83 15.88 7.21 3.32
N ASN A 84 15.99 8.53 3.38
CA ASN A 84 16.21 9.38 2.20
C ASN A 84 15.24 9.07 1.04
N GLY A 85 13.95 8.91 1.32
CA GLY A 85 12.92 8.63 0.31
C GLY A 85 12.86 7.18 -0.20
N THR A 86 13.62 6.25 0.42
CA THR A 86 13.60 4.83 0.06
C THR A 86 13.50 3.92 1.30
N ILE A 87 13.46 2.60 1.09
CA ILE A 87 13.47 1.60 2.17
C ILE A 87 14.90 1.31 2.67
N GLN A 88 15.02 0.71 3.86
CA GLN A 88 16.32 0.48 4.51
C GLN A 88 17.17 -0.59 3.83
N HIS A 89 16.57 -1.69 3.38
CA HIS A 89 17.24 -2.85 2.80
C HIS A 89 16.28 -3.63 1.90
N ASN A 90 16.81 -4.60 1.16
CA ASN A 90 16.02 -5.54 0.39
C ASN A 90 15.09 -6.34 1.30
N VAL A 91 13.84 -6.45 0.90
CA VAL A 91 12.82 -7.14 1.69
C VAL A 91 11.87 -7.90 0.77
N VAL A 92 11.41 -9.04 1.25
CA VAL A 92 10.36 -9.84 0.61
C VAL A 92 9.15 -9.88 1.53
N GLY A 93 7.98 -9.62 0.99
CA GLY A 93 6.71 -9.73 1.68
C GLY A 93 5.77 -10.68 0.98
N GLU A 94 4.90 -11.31 1.77
CA GLU A 94 4.02 -12.37 1.29
C GLU A 94 2.60 -12.18 1.81
N HIS A 95 1.63 -12.48 0.96
CA HIS A 95 0.24 -12.57 1.38
C HIS A 95 -0.57 -13.44 0.41
N GLY A 96 -1.08 -14.57 0.91
CA GLY A 96 -1.71 -15.59 0.06
C GLY A 96 -0.70 -16.08 -0.99
N ALA A 97 -1.08 -16.00 -2.26
CA ALA A 97 -0.21 -16.38 -3.38
C ALA A 97 0.62 -15.19 -3.94
N ALA A 98 0.56 -14.00 -3.32
CA ALA A 98 1.34 -12.86 -3.76
C ALA A 98 2.67 -12.79 -3.01
N HIS A 99 3.77 -12.72 -3.74
CA HIS A 99 5.12 -12.45 -3.25
C HIS A 99 5.59 -11.14 -3.85
N VAL A 100 6.05 -10.22 -3.00
CA VAL A 100 6.55 -8.91 -3.41
C VAL A 100 8.00 -8.77 -2.97
N ILE A 101 8.88 -8.52 -3.93
CA ILE A 101 10.29 -8.23 -3.70
C ILE A 101 10.47 -6.72 -3.82
N MET A 102 11.11 -6.11 -2.85
CA MET A 102 11.40 -4.68 -2.82
C MET A 102 12.88 -4.45 -2.56
N ALA A 103 13.49 -3.56 -3.34
CA ALA A 103 14.88 -3.15 -3.20
C ALA A 103 14.96 -1.62 -3.10
N PRO A 104 15.82 -1.08 -2.20
CA PRO A 104 16.10 0.35 -2.19
C PRO A 104 16.78 0.76 -3.50
N ALA A 105 16.57 1.99 -3.90
CA ALA A 105 17.14 2.54 -5.11
C ALA A 105 17.83 3.89 -4.84
N PRO A 106 18.85 4.28 -5.62
CA PRO A 106 19.47 5.58 -5.51
C PRO A 106 18.48 6.69 -5.91
N ALA A 107 18.74 7.90 -5.42
CA ALA A 107 17.94 9.08 -5.74
C ALA A 107 17.88 9.31 -7.26
N GLY A 108 16.69 9.63 -7.76
CA GLY A 108 16.43 9.83 -9.18
C GLY A 108 15.97 8.59 -9.95
N THR A 109 15.95 7.41 -9.33
CA THR A 109 15.42 6.20 -9.97
C THR A 109 13.90 6.25 -10.14
N GLY A 110 13.20 6.91 -9.22
CA GLY A 110 11.75 6.95 -9.18
C GLY A 110 11.10 5.67 -8.66
N VAL A 111 9.77 5.63 -8.68
CA VAL A 111 9.00 4.48 -8.22
C VAL A 111 8.80 3.47 -9.35
N ILE A 112 9.56 2.39 -9.34
CA ILE A 112 9.42 1.26 -10.28
C ILE A 112 8.62 0.15 -9.60
N ALA A 113 7.30 0.15 -9.82
CA ALA A 113 6.38 -0.75 -9.14
C ALA A 113 5.14 -1.07 -10.00
N GLY A 114 4.54 -2.22 -9.77
CA GLY A 114 3.21 -2.55 -10.32
C GLY A 114 2.13 -1.60 -9.79
N GLY A 115 1.04 -1.39 -10.54
CA GLY A 115 0.01 -0.39 -10.24
C GLY A 115 -0.45 -0.32 -8.78
N PRO A 116 -0.91 -1.44 -8.17
CA PRO A 116 -1.33 -1.45 -6.76
C PRO A 116 -0.23 -1.09 -5.77
N MET A 117 1.00 -1.55 -6.00
CA MET A 117 2.17 -1.24 -5.17
C MET A 117 2.61 0.22 -5.32
N ARG A 118 2.59 0.73 -6.57
CA ARG A 118 2.91 2.14 -6.84
C ARG A 118 2.00 3.08 -6.05
N ALA A 119 0.71 2.79 -5.98
CA ALA A 119 -0.24 3.57 -5.19
C ALA A 119 0.13 3.61 -3.69
N VAL A 120 0.63 2.49 -3.13
CA VAL A 120 1.12 2.42 -1.75
C VAL A 120 2.32 3.35 -1.54
N PHE A 121 3.34 3.27 -2.40
CA PHE A 121 4.56 4.07 -2.26
C PHE A 121 4.33 5.56 -2.44
N GLU A 122 3.49 5.96 -3.41
CA GLU A 122 3.17 7.37 -3.67
C GLU A 122 2.46 8.04 -2.48
N VAL A 123 1.50 7.36 -1.83
CA VAL A 123 0.82 7.95 -0.65
C VAL A 123 1.71 7.91 0.60
N MET A 124 2.67 6.99 0.68
CA MET A 124 3.61 6.88 1.79
C MET A 124 4.78 7.88 1.68
N GLY A 125 5.00 8.48 0.51
CA GLY A 125 6.09 9.42 0.27
C GLY A 125 7.42 8.79 -0.13
N VAL A 126 7.39 7.54 -0.62
CA VAL A 126 8.59 6.92 -1.21
C VAL A 126 8.83 7.50 -2.59
N THR A 127 10.04 7.99 -2.83
CA THR A 127 10.47 8.58 -4.11
C THR A 127 11.22 7.60 -5.00
N ASP A 128 12.03 6.72 -4.41
CA ASP A 128 12.95 5.86 -5.14
C ASP A 128 12.90 4.42 -4.63
N ILE A 129 12.37 3.52 -5.45
CA ILE A 129 12.24 2.10 -5.11
C ILE A 129 12.09 1.23 -6.35
N VAL A 130 12.67 0.04 -6.33
CA VAL A 130 12.48 -0.99 -7.35
C VAL A 130 11.75 -2.17 -6.75
N THR A 131 10.64 -2.58 -7.37
CA THR A 131 9.82 -3.66 -6.86
C THR A 131 9.30 -4.59 -7.95
N LYS A 132 9.09 -5.85 -7.59
CA LYS A 132 8.45 -6.83 -8.46
C LYS A 132 7.48 -7.70 -7.67
N SER A 133 6.31 -7.93 -8.23
CA SER A 133 5.33 -8.89 -7.69
C SER A 133 5.33 -10.18 -8.50
N HIS A 134 5.18 -11.30 -7.81
CA HIS A 134 5.06 -12.64 -8.35
C HIS A 134 3.83 -13.36 -7.80
N GLY A 135 3.38 -14.41 -8.48
CA GLY A 135 2.32 -15.31 -8.04
C GLY A 135 0.92 -14.77 -8.28
N SER A 136 0.48 -13.77 -7.55
CA SER A 136 -0.89 -13.22 -7.67
C SER A 136 -0.91 -11.83 -8.27
N THR A 137 -1.82 -11.62 -9.23
CA THR A 137 -2.13 -10.28 -9.79
C THR A 137 -3.31 -9.59 -9.06
N ASN A 138 -3.89 -10.22 -8.05
CA ASN A 138 -4.99 -9.65 -7.28
C ASN A 138 -4.50 -8.41 -6.50
N PRO A 139 -5.06 -7.20 -6.74
CA PRO A 139 -4.63 -5.97 -6.09
C PRO A 139 -4.66 -6.05 -4.57
N TYR A 140 -5.63 -6.73 -4.00
CA TYR A 140 -5.75 -6.90 -2.55
C TYR A 140 -4.55 -7.68 -1.97
N ASN A 141 -4.18 -8.79 -2.60
CA ASN A 141 -3.04 -9.60 -2.15
C ASN A 141 -1.72 -8.85 -2.33
N MET A 142 -1.55 -8.15 -3.46
CA MET A 142 -0.35 -7.35 -3.73
C MET A 142 -0.15 -6.25 -2.69
N VAL A 143 -1.19 -5.48 -2.36
CA VAL A 143 -1.11 -4.42 -1.34
C VAL A 143 -0.81 -5.00 0.04
N ARG A 144 -1.44 -6.12 0.41
CA ARG A 144 -1.17 -6.81 1.68
C ARG A 144 0.26 -7.32 1.76
N ALA A 145 0.77 -7.94 0.70
CA ALA A 145 2.16 -8.40 0.63
C ALA A 145 3.15 -7.22 0.71
N THR A 146 2.84 -6.09 0.05
CA THR A 146 3.65 -4.86 0.15
C THR A 146 3.67 -4.32 1.58
N LEU A 147 2.53 -4.25 2.26
CA LEU A 147 2.48 -3.82 3.65
C LEU A 147 3.18 -4.80 4.62
N ASP A 148 3.14 -6.10 4.34
CA ASP A 148 3.88 -7.09 5.10
C ASP A 148 5.40 -6.89 4.95
N ALA A 149 5.87 -6.71 3.71
CA ALA A 149 7.27 -6.39 3.44
C ALA A 149 7.72 -5.11 4.15
N LEU A 150 6.93 -4.04 4.08
CA LEU A 150 7.23 -2.76 4.74
C LEU A 150 7.32 -2.91 6.27
N LYS A 151 6.49 -3.74 6.89
CA LYS A 151 6.54 -4.03 8.33
C LYS A 151 7.78 -4.83 8.74
N ARG A 152 8.32 -5.65 7.83
CA ARG A 152 9.54 -6.43 8.05
C ARG A 152 10.81 -5.59 7.91
N CYS A 153 10.73 -4.38 7.33
CA CYS A 153 11.87 -3.47 7.24
C CYS A 153 12.37 -3.10 8.64
N SER A 154 13.63 -3.42 8.91
CA SER A 154 14.31 -3.09 10.17
C SER A 154 15.26 -1.92 9.98
N THR A 155 15.29 -1.00 10.93
CA THR A 155 16.26 0.09 10.94
C THR A 155 17.61 -0.37 11.48
N PRO A 156 18.73 0.28 11.09
CA PRO A 156 20.05 -0.02 11.64
C PRO A 156 20.07 0.02 13.17
N ALA A 157 19.36 0.98 13.77
CA ALA A 157 19.25 1.11 15.22
C ALA A 157 18.56 -0.10 15.88
N GLN A 158 17.49 -0.62 15.24
CA GLN A 158 16.81 -1.83 15.73
C GLN A 158 17.70 -3.08 15.62
N VAL A 159 18.50 -3.17 14.54
CA VAL A 159 19.44 -4.27 14.36
C VAL A 159 20.57 -4.18 15.36
N ALA A 160 21.10 -2.96 15.62
CA ALA A 160 22.11 -2.68 16.62
C ALA A 160 21.65 -3.12 18.01
N ALA A 161 20.47 -2.69 18.41
CA ALA A 161 19.89 -3.06 19.72
C ALA A 161 19.72 -4.60 19.86
N LYS A 162 19.29 -5.30 18.78
CA LYS A 162 19.17 -6.77 18.79
C LYS A 162 20.52 -7.49 18.94
N ARG A 163 21.59 -6.91 18.40
CA ARG A 163 22.95 -7.49 18.41
C ARG A 163 23.81 -7.02 19.60
N GLY A 164 23.31 -6.06 20.39
CA GLY A 164 24.07 -5.44 21.49
C GLY A 164 25.30 -4.67 21.01
N LYS A 165 25.24 -4.09 19.81
CA LYS A 165 26.31 -3.33 19.14
C LYS A 165 25.90 -1.90 18.88
N THR A 166 26.87 -1.03 18.61
CA THR A 166 26.60 0.34 18.14
C THR A 166 26.22 0.34 16.65
N VAL A 167 25.54 1.39 16.19
CA VAL A 167 25.17 1.53 14.79
C VAL A 167 26.41 1.59 13.89
N GLU A 168 27.49 2.21 14.35
CA GLU A 168 28.77 2.33 13.63
C GLU A 168 29.44 0.97 13.41
N GLU A 169 29.38 0.07 14.39
CA GLU A 169 29.91 -1.30 14.30
C GLU A 169 29.12 -2.22 13.35
N ILE A 170 27.91 -1.82 12.95
CA ILE A 170 27.10 -2.58 12.01
C ILE A 170 27.44 -2.23 10.55
N PHE A 171 27.90 -1.01 10.30
CA PHE A 171 28.28 -0.55 8.97
C PHE A 171 29.75 -0.81 8.63
N ASN A 172 30.57 -1.15 9.60
CA ASN A 172 31.95 -1.62 9.44
C ASN A 172 31.98 -3.15 9.40
#